data_b2c3827b4240cff01db6d74c7399d890
#
_entry.id   b2c3827b4240cff01db6d74c7399d890
#
_cell.length_a   1.000
_cell.length_b   1.000
_cell.length_c   1.000
_cell.angle_alpha   90.00
_cell.angle_beta   90.00
_cell.angle_gamma   90.00
#
_symmetry.space_group_name_H-M   'P 1'
#
loop_
_entity.id
_entity.type
_entity.pdbx_description
1 polymer ?
#
loop_
_entity_poly.entity_id
_entity_poly.type
_entity_poly.pdbx_seq_one_letter_code
_entity_poly.pdbx_strand_id
1 'polypeptide(L)'
;MLVGIGPGSHDHMTQRARDAIAEADVVIGYSTYIKLVADLLEGKEVVRKCMTEELDRAVSALDGAREGKKVALISSGDAGVYGMAGPTYEVLFQAGWTPDSDITVEVVPGASAINACAALVGAPLTHDFCSISLSDLLTPWPVIARRLDAVAAADFVVALYNPKSGRRTQQIVQAQQLFLRHRRPDTPVAVVKSAYRRRERIEFTTLDKMSDCDIGMLTTVLIGNSHTFVQHGLMVTPRGYANKYDLDDGGATREGERPGRSLSTGLLGWLQNLRADHAEGVSAAELAQRHRLPVDYIEAVLAAPVEEEVAVATPVEEPQE
;
A
#
# COMPACT_ATOMS: atom_id res chain seq x y z
N MET A 1 -10.20 -17.27 -14.45
CA MET A 1 -8.96 -16.57 -14.05
C MET A 1 -9.29 -15.13 -13.68
N LEU A 2 -8.82 -14.65 -12.53
CA LEU A 2 -8.97 -13.26 -12.05
C LEU A 2 -7.62 -12.56 -12.29
N VAL A 3 -7.55 -11.70 -13.32
CA VAL A 3 -6.26 -11.29 -13.89
C VAL A 3 -5.93 -9.85 -13.59
N GLY A 4 -4.86 -9.61 -12.85
CA GLY A 4 -4.25 -8.30 -12.68
C GLY A 4 -3.40 -7.95 -13.90
N ILE A 5 -3.82 -6.93 -14.68
CA ILE A 5 -3.14 -6.54 -15.91
C ILE A 5 -2.03 -5.50 -15.71
N GLY A 6 -1.68 -5.20 -14.47
CA GLY A 6 -0.70 -4.16 -14.16
C GLY A 6 -1.23 -2.73 -14.40
N PRO A 7 -0.35 -1.72 -14.40
CA PRO A 7 -0.74 -0.30 -14.39
C PRO A 7 -1.28 0.20 -15.71
N GLY A 8 -0.95 -0.43 -16.83
CA GLY A 8 -1.50 -0.07 -18.14
C GLY A 8 -0.54 -0.14 -19.32
N SER A 9 0.76 -0.36 -19.11
CA SER A 9 1.69 -0.69 -20.19
C SER A 9 1.94 -2.20 -20.22
N HIS A 10 2.18 -2.74 -21.41
CA HIS A 10 2.47 -4.15 -21.58
C HIS A 10 3.80 -4.59 -20.95
N ASP A 11 4.76 -3.71 -20.86
CA ASP A 11 6.06 -3.99 -20.24
C ASP A 11 5.94 -4.27 -18.72
N HIS A 12 4.86 -3.80 -18.11
CA HIS A 12 4.58 -3.98 -16.68
C HIS A 12 3.47 -5.01 -16.42
N MET A 13 3.07 -5.76 -17.45
CA MET A 13 2.16 -6.90 -17.32
C MET A 13 2.99 -8.18 -17.10
N THR A 14 2.59 -8.99 -16.14
CA THR A 14 3.26 -10.28 -15.93
C THR A 14 3.05 -11.21 -17.11
N GLN A 15 4.01 -12.11 -17.35
CA GLN A 15 3.85 -13.11 -18.42
C GLN A 15 2.61 -13.97 -18.16
N ARG A 16 2.36 -14.38 -16.91
CA ARG A 16 1.17 -15.17 -16.57
C ARG A 16 -0.14 -14.43 -16.89
N ALA A 17 -0.19 -13.11 -16.73
CA ALA A 17 -1.37 -12.32 -17.12
C ALA A 17 -1.59 -12.31 -18.63
N ARG A 18 -0.52 -12.24 -19.43
CA ARG A 18 -0.59 -12.37 -20.90
C ARG A 18 -1.09 -13.75 -21.31
N ASP A 19 -0.53 -14.80 -20.70
CA ASP A 19 -0.91 -16.20 -20.98
C ASP A 19 -2.37 -16.46 -20.60
N ALA A 20 -2.82 -15.94 -19.45
CA ALA A 20 -4.21 -16.05 -19.00
C ALA A 20 -5.20 -15.39 -19.98
N ILE A 21 -4.84 -14.22 -20.51
CA ILE A 21 -5.65 -13.57 -21.55
C ILE A 21 -5.59 -14.40 -22.84
N ALA A 22 -4.43 -14.93 -23.23
CA ALA A 22 -4.28 -15.74 -24.44
C ALA A 22 -5.09 -17.06 -24.38
N GLU A 23 -5.12 -17.72 -23.22
CA GLU A 23 -5.87 -18.95 -22.95
C GLU A 23 -7.38 -18.75 -22.89
N ALA A 24 -7.86 -17.52 -22.62
CA ALA A 24 -9.27 -17.24 -22.39
C ALA A 24 -10.08 -17.27 -23.69
N ASP A 25 -11.29 -17.85 -23.64
CA ASP A 25 -12.32 -17.74 -24.68
C ASP A 25 -13.07 -16.42 -24.55
N VAL A 26 -13.27 -15.97 -23.27
CA VAL A 26 -14.02 -14.76 -22.92
C VAL A 26 -13.17 -13.86 -22.03
N VAL A 27 -13.09 -12.59 -22.37
CA VAL A 27 -12.45 -11.56 -21.54
C VAL A 27 -13.50 -10.56 -21.04
N ILE A 28 -13.63 -10.45 -19.74
CA ILE A 28 -14.61 -9.57 -19.06
C ILE A 28 -13.85 -8.48 -18.34
N GLY A 29 -14.30 -7.24 -18.45
CA GLY A 29 -13.68 -6.15 -17.71
C GLY A 29 -14.40 -4.81 -17.83
N TYR A 30 -13.94 -3.86 -17.01
CA TYR A 30 -14.33 -2.47 -17.17
C TYR A 30 -13.83 -1.93 -18.52
N SER A 31 -14.69 -1.19 -19.21
CA SER A 31 -14.42 -0.72 -20.58
C SER A 31 -13.07 -0.02 -20.76
N THR A 32 -12.61 0.73 -19.75
CA THR A 32 -11.29 1.38 -19.77
C THR A 32 -10.15 0.38 -19.69
N TYR A 33 -10.28 -0.72 -18.93
CA TYR A 33 -9.24 -1.76 -18.79
C TYR A 33 -9.17 -2.62 -20.03
N ILE A 34 -10.30 -2.94 -20.62
CA ILE A 34 -10.38 -3.65 -21.92
C ILE A 34 -9.60 -2.89 -23.02
N LYS A 35 -9.66 -1.55 -23.01
CA LYS A 35 -8.89 -0.73 -23.97
C LYS A 35 -7.38 -0.84 -23.79
N LEU A 36 -6.89 -1.13 -22.56
CA LEU A 36 -5.46 -1.26 -22.28
C LEU A 36 -4.85 -2.55 -22.87
N VAL A 37 -5.66 -3.55 -23.15
CA VAL A 37 -5.25 -4.87 -23.64
C VAL A 37 -5.90 -5.21 -24.98
N ALA A 38 -6.41 -4.21 -25.69
CA ALA A 38 -7.24 -4.40 -26.90
C ALA A 38 -6.57 -5.24 -27.98
N ASP A 39 -5.27 -5.11 -28.13
CA ASP A 39 -4.43 -5.86 -29.07
C ASP A 39 -4.23 -7.35 -28.70
N LEU A 40 -4.50 -7.71 -27.42
CA LEU A 40 -4.46 -9.11 -26.96
C LEU A 40 -5.81 -9.82 -27.09
N LEU A 41 -6.84 -9.14 -27.60
CA LEU A 41 -8.22 -9.64 -27.61
C LEU A 41 -8.71 -10.15 -28.97
N GLU A 42 -7.84 -10.26 -29.94
CA GLU A 42 -8.20 -10.76 -31.26
C GLU A 42 -8.78 -12.17 -31.18
N GLY A 43 -9.92 -12.41 -31.83
CA GLY A 43 -10.61 -13.68 -31.83
C GLY A 43 -11.33 -14.08 -30.54
N LYS A 44 -11.41 -13.20 -29.55
CA LYS A 44 -12.03 -13.49 -28.24
C LYS A 44 -13.39 -12.84 -28.08
N GLU A 45 -14.27 -13.48 -27.34
CA GLU A 45 -15.48 -12.83 -26.85
C GLU A 45 -15.11 -11.77 -25.81
N VAL A 46 -15.64 -10.55 -25.95
CA VAL A 46 -15.29 -9.43 -25.05
C VAL A 46 -16.54 -8.84 -24.42
N VAL A 47 -16.65 -8.98 -23.11
CA VAL A 47 -17.75 -8.42 -22.31
C VAL A 47 -17.27 -7.14 -21.61
N ARG A 48 -17.82 -6.00 -22.04
CA ARG A 48 -17.54 -4.67 -21.49
C ARG A 48 -18.65 -4.25 -20.55
N LYS A 49 -18.27 -3.87 -19.34
CA LYS A 49 -19.20 -3.37 -18.31
C LYS A 49 -18.78 -2.00 -17.79
N CYS A 50 -19.71 -1.32 -17.12
CA CYS A 50 -19.44 -0.03 -16.46
C CYS A 50 -18.71 -0.21 -15.12
N MET A 51 -18.24 0.90 -14.54
CA MET A 51 -17.44 0.87 -13.30
C MET A 51 -18.25 0.37 -12.08
N THR A 52 -19.55 0.71 -12.02
CA THR A 52 -20.43 0.35 -10.88
C THR A 52 -21.09 -1.03 -11.02
N GLU A 53 -20.64 -1.83 -11.98
CA GLU A 53 -21.19 -3.16 -12.28
C GLU A 53 -20.22 -4.28 -11.86
N GLU A 54 -19.56 -4.13 -10.68
CA GLU A 54 -18.59 -5.11 -10.17
C GLU A 54 -19.22 -6.50 -9.98
N LEU A 55 -20.36 -6.56 -9.30
CA LEU A 55 -21.06 -7.83 -9.06
C LEU A 55 -21.54 -8.47 -10.37
N ASP A 56 -22.05 -7.66 -11.28
CA ASP A 56 -22.53 -8.12 -12.60
C ASP A 56 -21.38 -8.69 -13.46
N ARG A 57 -20.17 -8.11 -13.35
CA ARG A 57 -18.97 -8.70 -13.97
C ARG A 57 -18.61 -10.05 -13.36
N ALA A 58 -18.70 -10.17 -12.03
CA ALA A 58 -18.41 -11.42 -11.33
C ALA A 58 -19.43 -12.53 -11.69
N VAL A 59 -20.72 -12.19 -11.73
CA VAL A 59 -21.79 -13.09 -12.16
C VAL A 59 -21.57 -13.52 -13.61
N SER A 60 -21.31 -12.59 -14.52
CA SER A 60 -21.03 -12.91 -15.92
C SER A 60 -19.83 -13.84 -16.07
N ALA A 61 -18.80 -13.69 -15.22
CA ALA A 61 -17.63 -14.57 -15.23
C ALA A 61 -17.98 -15.99 -14.76
N LEU A 62 -18.80 -16.11 -13.71
CA LEU A 62 -19.28 -17.41 -13.22
C LEU A 62 -20.16 -18.13 -14.26
N ASP A 63 -21.08 -17.41 -14.90
CA ASP A 63 -21.97 -17.96 -15.92
C ASP A 63 -21.19 -18.46 -17.13
N GLY A 64 -20.22 -17.69 -17.62
CA GLY A 64 -19.33 -18.12 -18.68
C GLY A 64 -18.52 -19.38 -18.31
N ALA A 65 -18.06 -19.47 -17.06
CA ALA A 65 -17.34 -20.66 -16.58
C ALA A 65 -18.27 -21.89 -16.46
N ARG A 66 -19.54 -21.71 -16.09
CA ARG A 66 -20.56 -22.78 -16.07
C ARG A 66 -20.89 -23.29 -17.48
N GLU A 67 -20.75 -22.44 -18.48
CA GLU A 67 -20.86 -22.82 -19.90
C GLU A 67 -19.63 -23.59 -20.42
N GLY A 68 -18.62 -23.83 -19.57
CA GLY A 68 -17.37 -24.51 -19.94
C GLY A 68 -16.33 -23.62 -20.61
N LYS A 69 -16.55 -22.31 -20.67
CA LYS A 69 -15.61 -21.36 -21.24
C LYS A 69 -14.47 -21.03 -20.26
N LYS A 70 -13.28 -20.81 -20.80
CA LYS A 70 -12.15 -20.20 -20.06
C LYS A 70 -12.37 -18.70 -20.00
N VAL A 71 -12.64 -18.19 -18.82
CA VAL A 71 -12.95 -16.76 -18.61
C VAL A 71 -11.78 -16.04 -17.95
N ALA A 72 -11.34 -14.91 -18.53
CA ALA A 72 -10.43 -13.96 -17.93
C ALA A 72 -11.20 -12.71 -17.47
N LEU A 73 -11.39 -12.55 -16.16
CA LEU A 73 -11.93 -11.33 -15.57
C LEU A 73 -10.78 -10.41 -15.20
N ILE A 74 -10.61 -9.32 -15.97
CA ILE A 74 -9.45 -8.43 -15.84
C ILE A 74 -9.68 -7.26 -14.90
N SER A 75 -8.64 -6.94 -14.11
CA SER A 75 -8.54 -5.75 -13.26
C SER A 75 -7.28 -4.96 -13.62
N SER A 76 -7.34 -3.63 -13.62
CA SER A 76 -6.13 -2.80 -13.64
C SER A 76 -5.35 -2.97 -12.33
N GLY A 77 -4.03 -2.93 -12.41
CA GLY A 77 -3.17 -3.22 -11.27
C GLY A 77 -3.20 -4.69 -10.90
N ASP A 78 -3.47 -4.98 -9.64
CA ASP A 78 -3.62 -6.32 -9.08
C ASP A 78 -5.10 -6.65 -8.84
N ALA A 79 -5.51 -7.89 -9.11
CA ALA A 79 -6.90 -8.32 -8.94
C ALA A 79 -7.34 -8.39 -7.47
N GLY A 80 -6.40 -8.57 -6.53
CA GLY A 80 -6.64 -8.63 -5.09
C GLY A 80 -6.54 -7.29 -4.36
N VAL A 81 -5.99 -6.24 -5.01
CA VAL A 81 -5.82 -4.91 -4.41
C VAL A 81 -6.86 -3.95 -4.96
N TYR A 82 -7.98 -3.80 -4.26
CA TYR A 82 -9.16 -3.03 -4.70
C TYR A 82 -9.67 -3.44 -6.10
N GLY A 83 -9.45 -4.71 -6.46
CA GLY A 83 -9.81 -5.29 -7.75
C GLY A 83 -10.96 -6.29 -7.64
N MET A 84 -11.11 -7.11 -8.69
CA MET A 84 -12.25 -7.99 -8.85
C MET A 84 -12.19 -9.30 -8.05
N ALA A 85 -11.06 -9.64 -7.42
CA ALA A 85 -10.94 -10.94 -6.72
C ALA A 85 -11.93 -11.07 -5.55
N GLY A 86 -12.02 -10.06 -4.68
CA GLY A 86 -12.94 -10.06 -3.55
C GLY A 86 -14.40 -10.26 -3.97
N PRO A 87 -14.99 -9.34 -4.75
CA PRO A 87 -16.38 -9.47 -5.23
C PRO A 87 -16.66 -10.79 -5.97
N THR A 88 -15.68 -11.32 -6.71
CA THR A 88 -15.84 -12.58 -7.42
C THR A 88 -15.92 -13.76 -6.47
N TYR A 89 -15.06 -13.82 -5.44
CA TYR A 89 -15.16 -14.86 -4.41
C TYR A 89 -16.48 -14.79 -3.64
N GLU A 90 -16.99 -13.60 -3.33
CA GLU A 90 -18.30 -13.43 -2.70
C GLU A 90 -19.42 -14.06 -3.55
N VAL A 91 -19.42 -13.79 -4.87
CA VAL A 91 -20.38 -14.39 -5.81
C VAL A 91 -20.22 -15.90 -5.90
N LEU A 92 -18.99 -16.40 -5.98
CA LEU A 92 -18.68 -17.83 -6.03
C LEU A 92 -19.18 -18.57 -4.78
N PHE A 93 -18.91 -18.05 -3.59
CA PHE A 93 -19.34 -18.66 -2.33
C PHE A 93 -20.87 -18.66 -2.19
N GLN A 94 -21.54 -17.57 -2.58
CA GLN A 94 -23.00 -17.54 -2.62
C GLN A 94 -23.59 -18.55 -3.59
N ALA A 95 -22.89 -18.86 -4.67
CA ALA A 95 -23.28 -19.87 -5.65
C ALA A 95 -22.90 -21.31 -5.23
N GLY A 96 -22.37 -21.51 -4.02
CA GLY A 96 -21.97 -22.81 -3.48
C GLY A 96 -20.65 -23.36 -4.02
N TRP A 97 -19.83 -22.51 -4.64
CA TRP A 97 -18.51 -22.91 -5.12
C TRP A 97 -17.57 -23.25 -3.95
N THR A 98 -16.79 -24.32 -4.14
CA THR A 98 -15.68 -24.72 -3.27
C THR A 98 -14.45 -25.04 -4.12
N PRO A 99 -13.24 -25.12 -3.53
CA PRO A 99 -12.04 -25.53 -4.27
C PRO A 99 -12.14 -26.90 -4.95
N ASP A 100 -13.04 -27.78 -4.50
CA ASP A 100 -13.30 -29.11 -5.08
C ASP A 100 -14.37 -29.09 -6.19
N SER A 101 -14.91 -27.92 -6.53
CA SER A 101 -15.89 -27.77 -7.61
C SER A 101 -15.22 -27.91 -8.99
N ASP A 102 -16.01 -28.26 -10.03
CA ASP A 102 -15.53 -28.41 -11.40
C ASP A 102 -14.95 -27.11 -12.00
N ILE A 103 -15.32 -25.95 -11.45
CA ILE A 103 -14.79 -24.66 -11.87
C ILE A 103 -13.54 -24.34 -11.07
N THR A 104 -12.40 -24.30 -11.74
CA THR A 104 -11.13 -23.85 -11.13
C THR A 104 -11.02 -22.32 -11.15
N VAL A 105 -10.53 -21.75 -10.05
CA VAL A 105 -10.31 -20.31 -9.94
C VAL A 105 -8.83 -20.04 -9.68
N GLU A 106 -8.24 -19.22 -10.53
CA GLU A 106 -6.85 -18.73 -10.40
C GLU A 106 -6.87 -17.22 -10.26
N VAL A 107 -6.15 -16.70 -9.25
CA VAL A 107 -5.85 -15.27 -9.14
C VAL A 107 -4.45 -15.03 -9.71
N VAL A 108 -4.38 -14.28 -10.79
CA VAL A 108 -3.12 -13.93 -11.45
C VAL A 108 -2.70 -12.54 -10.96
N PRO A 109 -1.58 -12.44 -10.23
CA PRO A 109 -1.13 -11.16 -9.66
C PRO A 109 -0.68 -10.18 -10.74
N GLY A 110 -0.83 -8.90 -10.44
CA GLY A 110 -0.35 -7.80 -11.26
C GLY A 110 0.35 -6.71 -10.45
N ALA A 111 1.14 -5.85 -11.09
CA ALA A 111 1.75 -4.71 -10.43
C ALA A 111 0.65 -3.71 -10.02
N SER A 112 0.39 -3.60 -8.72
CA SER A 112 -0.64 -2.70 -8.18
C SER A 112 -0.27 -1.23 -8.36
N ALA A 113 -1.26 -0.34 -8.29
CA ALA A 113 -1.02 1.09 -8.46
C ALA A 113 -0.04 1.66 -7.42
N ILE A 114 -0.03 1.14 -6.19
CA ILE A 114 0.93 1.60 -5.16
C ILE A 114 2.38 1.32 -5.59
N ASN A 115 2.68 0.11 -6.04
CA ASN A 115 4.02 -0.26 -6.51
C ASN A 115 4.40 0.50 -7.78
N ALA A 116 3.47 0.59 -8.73
CA ALA A 116 3.69 1.28 -9.99
C ALA A 116 3.97 2.78 -9.78
N CYS A 117 3.17 3.46 -8.96
CA CYS A 117 3.36 4.87 -8.65
C CYS A 117 4.62 5.11 -7.83
N ALA A 118 4.94 4.25 -6.87
CA ALA A 118 6.15 4.35 -6.07
C ALA A 118 7.42 4.24 -6.93
N ALA A 119 7.45 3.29 -7.87
CA ALA A 119 8.59 3.11 -8.79
C ALA A 119 8.84 4.33 -9.69
N LEU A 120 7.79 5.06 -10.07
CA LEU A 120 7.90 6.28 -10.88
C LEU A 120 8.46 7.47 -10.11
N VAL A 121 8.29 7.52 -8.80
CA VAL A 121 8.69 8.67 -7.97
C VAL A 121 9.96 8.42 -7.16
N GLY A 122 10.48 7.19 -7.13
CA GLY A 122 11.70 6.83 -6.41
C GLY A 122 11.54 5.59 -5.53
N ALA A 123 11.77 5.72 -4.23
CA ALA A 123 11.68 4.65 -3.26
C ALA A 123 10.92 5.07 -1.97
N PRO A 124 9.66 5.53 -2.07
CA PRO A 124 8.91 5.97 -0.89
C PRO A 124 8.44 4.83 0.01
N LEU A 125 8.39 3.57 -0.49
CA LEU A 125 7.83 2.42 0.20
C LEU A 125 8.88 1.51 0.87
N THR A 126 10.09 1.99 1.09
CA THR A 126 11.15 1.18 1.71
C THR A 126 11.03 1.09 3.24
N HIS A 127 10.09 1.77 3.84
CA HIS A 127 9.67 1.65 5.23
C HIS A 127 8.22 1.15 5.33
N ASP A 128 7.66 1.05 6.54
CA ASP A 128 6.29 0.60 6.72
C ASP A 128 5.29 1.50 6.00
N PHE A 129 4.39 0.89 5.26
CA PHE A 129 3.41 1.60 4.46
C PHE A 129 2.04 0.92 4.49
N CYS A 130 1.01 1.68 4.12
CA CYS A 130 -0.33 1.16 3.94
C CYS A 130 -1.04 1.81 2.75
N SER A 131 -2.14 1.20 2.33
CA SER A 131 -3.05 1.77 1.33
C SER A 131 -4.44 1.98 1.92
N ILE A 132 -5.06 3.12 1.59
CA ILE A 132 -6.43 3.44 1.99
C ILE A 132 -7.20 3.95 0.77
N SER A 133 -8.35 3.35 0.51
CA SER A 133 -9.28 3.87 -0.50
C SER A 133 -10.17 4.95 0.11
N LEU A 134 -10.25 6.11 -0.54
CA LEU A 134 -11.16 7.18 -0.15
C LEU A 134 -12.57 6.99 -0.74
N SER A 135 -12.86 5.84 -1.34
CA SER A 135 -14.19 5.53 -1.84
C SER A 135 -15.13 5.19 -0.70
N ASP A 136 -16.13 6.04 -0.49
CA ASP A 136 -17.19 5.89 0.51
C ASP A 136 -18.46 5.21 -0.03
N LEU A 137 -18.34 4.55 -1.18
CA LEU A 137 -19.46 3.84 -1.80
C LEU A 137 -19.93 2.65 -0.95
N LEU A 138 -18.99 1.86 -0.46
CA LEU A 138 -19.25 0.62 0.29
C LEU A 138 -18.76 0.69 1.74
N THR A 139 -17.93 1.67 2.07
CA THR A 139 -17.41 1.88 3.44
C THR A 139 -17.79 3.28 3.90
N PRO A 140 -18.54 3.45 4.99
CA PRO A 140 -18.94 4.76 5.49
C PRO A 140 -17.73 5.66 5.78
N TRP A 141 -17.83 6.94 5.40
CA TRP A 141 -16.74 7.90 5.57
C TRP A 141 -16.15 7.96 7.00
N PRO A 142 -16.95 7.92 8.09
CA PRO A 142 -16.36 7.93 9.45
C PRO A 142 -15.40 6.76 9.72
N VAL A 143 -15.61 5.61 9.09
CA VAL A 143 -14.71 4.45 9.20
C VAL A 143 -13.40 4.72 8.45
N ILE A 144 -13.48 5.31 7.24
CA ILE A 144 -12.31 5.70 6.46
C ILE A 144 -11.53 6.79 7.21
N ALA A 145 -12.19 7.80 7.73
CA ALA A 145 -11.59 8.89 8.49
C ALA A 145 -10.81 8.38 9.71
N ARG A 146 -11.38 7.45 10.47
CA ARG A 146 -10.70 6.81 11.61
C ARG A 146 -9.44 6.06 11.19
N ARG A 147 -9.47 5.36 10.04
CA ARG A 147 -8.29 4.68 9.51
C ARG A 147 -7.20 5.68 9.09
N LEU A 148 -7.58 6.78 8.43
CA LEU A 148 -6.67 7.85 8.04
C LEU A 148 -6.00 8.50 9.26
N ASP A 149 -6.75 8.80 10.29
CA ASP A 149 -6.26 9.39 11.54
C ASP A 149 -5.25 8.44 12.23
N ALA A 150 -5.59 7.16 12.34
CA ALA A 150 -4.73 6.15 12.97
C ALA A 150 -3.39 5.98 12.23
N VAL A 151 -3.39 5.88 10.90
CA VAL A 151 -2.15 5.69 10.14
C VAL A 151 -1.33 6.98 10.04
N ALA A 152 -1.98 8.14 10.11
CA ALA A 152 -1.31 9.43 10.19
C ALA A 152 -0.54 9.57 11.52
N ALA A 153 -1.18 9.22 12.63
CA ALA A 153 -0.58 9.21 13.97
C ALA A 153 0.55 8.19 14.10
N ALA A 154 0.40 7.01 13.49
CA ALA A 154 1.40 5.93 13.52
C ALA A 154 2.56 6.11 12.51
N ASP A 155 2.63 7.22 11.82
CA ASP A 155 3.72 7.62 10.91
C ASP A 155 3.99 6.66 9.73
N PHE A 156 2.97 5.96 9.24
CA PHE A 156 3.09 5.14 8.01
C PHE A 156 3.27 6.00 6.76
N VAL A 157 3.99 5.49 5.77
CA VAL A 157 3.84 5.99 4.39
C VAL A 157 2.48 5.54 3.88
N VAL A 158 1.70 6.43 3.28
CA VAL A 158 0.31 6.12 2.92
C VAL A 158 0.05 6.35 1.44
N ALA A 159 -0.54 5.35 0.79
CA ALA A 159 -1.06 5.48 -0.56
C ALA A 159 -2.58 5.65 -0.53
N LEU A 160 -3.09 6.76 -1.04
CA LEU A 160 -4.52 6.99 -1.18
C LEU A 160 -5.00 6.54 -2.56
N TYR A 161 -5.91 5.55 -2.54
CA TYR A 161 -6.60 5.05 -3.71
C TYR A 161 -7.95 5.75 -3.86
N ASN A 162 -8.44 5.85 -5.10
CA ASN A 162 -9.72 6.50 -5.41
C ASN A 162 -9.85 7.87 -4.75
N PRO A 163 -8.85 8.76 -4.83
CA PRO A 163 -8.79 9.96 -4.01
C PRO A 163 -9.89 10.97 -4.36
N LYS A 164 -10.34 10.99 -5.62
CA LYS A 164 -11.36 11.95 -6.09
C LYS A 164 -12.14 11.38 -7.27
N SER A 165 -13.42 11.72 -7.35
CA SER A 165 -14.28 11.48 -8.53
C SER A 165 -15.13 12.69 -8.83
N GLY A 166 -15.93 12.67 -9.92
CA GLY A 166 -16.80 13.77 -10.27
C GLY A 166 -17.84 14.15 -9.18
N ARG A 167 -18.23 13.18 -8.35
CA ARG A 167 -19.19 13.39 -7.24
C ARG A 167 -18.53 13.45 -5.86
N ARG A 168 -17.34 12.90 -5.71
CA ARG A 168 -16.60 12.77 -4.45
C ARG A 168 -15.37 13.67 -4.50
N THR A 169 -15.49 14.90 -3.99
CA THR A 169 -14.44 15.93 -4.06
C THR A 169 -13.91 16.34 -2.70
N GLN A 170 -14.66 16.11 -1.62
CA GLN A 170 -14.32 16.55 -0.26
C GLN A 170 -13.45 15.57 0.51
N GLN A 171 -13.46 14.30 0.16
CA GLN A 171 -12.75 13.25 0.88
C GLN A 171 -11.24 13.48 0.89
N ILE A 172 -10.66 13.95 -0.22
CA ILE A 172 -9.22 14.27 -0.29
C ILE A 172 -8.86 15.47 0.58
N VAL A 173 -9.74 16.48 0.66
CA VAL A 173 -9.56 17.67 1.51
C VAL A 173 -9.62 17.28 2.99
N GLN A 174 -10.60 16.45 3.35
CA GLN A 174 -10.73 15.95 4.73
C GLN A 174 -9.57 15.03 5.11
N ALA A 175 -9.09 14.19 4.18
CA ALA A 175 -7.90 13.38 4.39
C ALA A 175 -6.68 14.26 4.69
N GLN A 176 -6.44 15.31 3.90
CA GLN A 176 -5.38 16.28 4.16
C GLN A 176 -5.48 16.89 5.56
N GLN A 177 -6.68 17.32 5.97
CA GLN A 177 -6.90 17.90 7.30
C GLN A 177 -6.61 16.92 8.42
N LEU A 178 -6.97 15.62 8.26
CA LEU A 178 -6.68 14.58 9.22
C LEU A 178 -5.16 14.35 9.36
N PHE A 179 -4.45 14.26 8.25
CA PHE A 179 -2.99 14.09 8.25
C PHE A 179 -2.27 15.30 8.88
N LEU A 180 -2.73 16.54 8.64
CA LEU A 180 -2.15 17.76 9.21
C LEU A 180 -2.29 17.86 10.73
N ARG A 181 -3.12 17.04 11.37
CA ARG A 181 -3.17 16.95 12.85
C ARG A 181 -1.93 16.27 13.45
N HIS A 182 -1.29 15.40 12.67
CA HIS A 182 -0.22 14.51 13.12
C HIS A 182 1.11 14.74 12.41
N ARG A 183 1.08 15.36 11.23
CA ARG A 183 2.26 15.53 10.36
C ARG A 183 2.52 16.98 10.03
N ARG A 184 3.77 17.26 9.74
CA ARG A 184 4.21 18.59 9.33
C ARG A 184 3.56 19.00 8.00
N PRO A 185 3.23 20.29 7.82
CA PRO A 185 2.67 20.79 6.55
C PRO A 185 3.57 20.53 5.34
N ASP A 186 4.90 20.56 5.54
CA ASP A 186 5.91 20.33 4.51
C ASP A 186 6.22 18.84 4.26
N THR A 187 5.48 17.90 4.88
CA THR A 187 5.61 16.46 4.60
C THR A 187 5.49 16.20 3.09
N PRO A 188 6.47 15.50 2.47
CA PRO A 188 6.45 15.25 1.05
C PRO A 188 5.25 14.42 0.59
N VAL A 189 4.67 14.84 -0.53
CA VAL A 189 3.58 14.13 -1.20
C VAL A 189 3.89 14.01 -2.68
N ALA A 190 3.64 12.84 -3.26
CA ALA A 190 3.68 12.63 -4.70
C ALA A 190 2.28 12.29 -5.22
N VAL A 191 1.84 13.02 -6.23
CA VAL A 191 0.58 12.81 -6.94
C VAL A 191 0.89 12.20 -8.29
N VAL A 192 0.52 10.91 -8.48
CA VAL A 192 0.81 10.18 -9.71
C VAL A 192 -0.49 9.85 -10.43
N LYS A 193 -0.66 10.41 -11.61
CA LYS A 193 -1.85 10.23 -12.44
C LYS A 193 -1.53 9.37 -13.65
N SER A 194 -2.34 8.35 -13.91
CA SER A 194 -2.22 7.49 -15.08
C SER A 194 -0.83 6.83 -15.23
N ALA A 195 -0.29 6.29 -14.13
CA ALA A 195 1.03 5.64 -14.09
C ALA A 195 1.20 4.64 -15.25
N TYR A 196 2.32 4.74 -15.96
CA TYR A 196 2.66 3.92 -17.13
C TYR A 196 1.61 3.92 -18.26
N ARG A 197 0.84 5.00 -18.36
CA ARG A 197 -0.14 5.20 -19.45
C ARG A 197 0.21 6.45 -20.26
N ARG A 198 -0.37 6.57 -21.45
CA ARG A 198 -0.12 7.69 -22.38
C ARG A 198 -0.24 9.10 -21.75
N ARG A 199 -1.06 9.26 -20.71
CA ARG A 199 -1.28 10.53 -20.02
C ARG A 199 -0.66 10.53 -18.62
N GLU A 200 0.46 9.83 -18.45
CA GLU A 200 1.20 9.82 -17.19
C GLU A 200 1.58 11.23 -16.78
N ARG A 201 1.39 11.51 -15.50
CA ARG A 201 1.77 12.78 -14.89
C ARG A 201 2.19 12.55 -13.44
N ILE A 202 3.33 13.12 -13.10
CA ILE A 202 3.89 13.08 -11.74
C ILE A 202 4.02 14.51 -11.25
N GLU A 203 3.53 14.77 -10.05
CA GLU A 203 3.64 16.06 -9.37
C GLU A 203 4.11 15.84 -7.94
N PHE A 204 5.23 16.48 -7.56
CA PHE A 204 5.69 16.53 -6.18
C PHE A 204 5.12 17.77 -5.52
N THR A 205 4.61 17.60 -4.31
CA THR A 205 4.02 18.67 -3.51
C THR A 205 4.25 18.42 -2.03
N THR A 206 3.62 19.19 -1.18
CA THR A 206 3.63 19.06 0.27
C THR A 206 2.22 18.76 0.79
N LEU A 207 2.14 18.25 2.00
CA LEU A 207 0.88 17.84 2.60
C LEU A 207 -0.15 18.99 2.67
N ASP A 208 0.30 20.21 2.99
CA ASP A 208 -0.56 21.40 3.06
C ASP A 208 -1.13 21.84 1.70
N LYS A 209 -0.52 21.40 0.58
CA LYS A 209 -0.93 21.73 -0.80
C LYS A 209 -1.52 20.56 -1.56
N MET A 210 -1.60 19.39 -0.92
CA MET A 210 -2.02 18.14 -1.58
C MET A 210 -3.37 18.25 -2.29
N SER A 211 -4.35 18.90 -1.69
CA SER A 211 -5.70 19.01 -2.26
C SER A 211 -5.80 19.95 -3.45
N ASP A 212 -4.79 20.80 -3.68
CA ASP A 212 -4.76 21.77 -4.76
C ASP A 212 -4.28 21.16 -6.10
N CYS A 213 -3.68 19.97 -6.04
CA CYS A 213 -3.18 19.25 -7.19
C CYS A 213 -4.29 18.72 -8.11
N ASP A 214 -3.95 18.42 -9.37
CA ASP A 214 -4.87 17.79 -10.34
C ASP A 214 -5.11 16.31 -10.01
N ILE A 215 -5.98 16.08 -9.02
CA ILE A 215 -6.35 14.74 -8.53
C ILE A 215 -7.66 14.30 -9.18
N GLY A 216 -7.70 13.05 -9.66
CA GLY A 216 -8.87 12.44 -10.30
C GLY A 216 -8.95 10.93 -10.08
N MET A 217 -9.83 10.27 -10.84
CA MET A 217 -10.08 8.82 -10.73
C MET A 217 -8.87 7.93 -10.99
N LEU A 218 -7.96 8.35 -11.87
CA LEU A 218 -6.77 7.58 -12.24
C LEU A 218 -5.51 8.09 -11.50
N THR A 219 -5.71 8.63 -10.31
CA THR A 219 -4.64 9.17 -9.48
C THR A 219 -4.41 8.30 -8.26
N THR A 220 -3.15 8.07 -7.91
CA THR A 220 -2.71 7.58 -6.61
C THR A 220 -1.92 8.69 -5.95
N VAL A 221 -2.21 8.97 -4.68
CA VAL A 221 -1.49 9.96 -3.89
C VAL A 221 -0.62 9.22 -2.88
N LEU A 222 0.69 9.49 -2.90
CA LEU A 222 1.65 8.92 -1.97
C LEU A 222 2.03 10.00 -0.95
N ILE A 223 1.72 9.78 0.33
CA ILE A 223 2.04 10.68 1.43
C ILE A 223 3.21 10.09 2.19
N GLY A 224 4.31 10.83 2.28
CA GLY A 224 5.49 10.43 3.04
C GLY A 224 5.26 10.42 4.55
N ASN A 225 6.20 9.81 5.28
CA ASN A 225 6.27 9.87 6.73
C ASN A 225 7.26 10.96 7.22
N SER A 226 7.53 11.02 8.52
CA SER A 226 8.42 12.01 9.13
C SER A 226 9.87 11.97 8.60
N HIS A 227 10.30 10.86 8.00
CA HIS A 227 11.65 10.64 7.45
C HIS A 227 11.73 10.79 5.93
N THR A 228 10.57 10.87 5.26
CA THR A 228 10.53 10.99 3.80
C THR A 228 11.09 12.33 3.35
N PHE A 229 11.89 12.30 2.29
CA PHE A 229 12.42 13.50 1.64
C PHE A 229 12.27 13.40 0.12
N VAL A 230 12.34 14.54 -0.54
CA VAL A 230 12.45 14.64 -2.01
C VAL A 230 13.77 15.31 -2.34
N GLN A 231 14.60 14.63 -3.12
CA GLN A 231 15.88 15.14 -3.58
C GLN A 231 16.12 14.73 -5.03
N HIS A 232 16.59 15.65 -5.84
CA HIS A 232 16.83 15.44 -7.28
C HIS A 232 15.62 14.87 -8.05
N GLY A 233 14.41 15.24 -7.64
CA GLY A 233 13.18 14.74 -8.25
C GLY A 233 12.80 13.30 -7.85
N LEU A 234 13.39 12.77 -6.79
CA LEU A 234 13.09 11.44 -6.26
C LEU A 234 12.59 11.55 -4.82
N MET A 235 11.48 10.87 -4.53
CA MET A 235 10.90 10.71 -3.20
C MET A 235 11.43 9.44 -2.56
N VAL A 236 12.06 9.56 -1.40
CA VAL A 236 12.68 8.44 -0.69
C VAL A 236 12.25 8.44 0.76
N THR A 237 11.87 7.27 1.28
CA THR A 237 11.70 7.05 2.71
C THR A 237 12.81 6.11 3.19
N PRO A 238 13.78 6.60 4.00
CA PRO A 238 14.89 5.78 4.47
C PRO A 238 14.44 4.58 5.29
N ARG A 239 15.04 3.42 5.08
CA ARG A 239 14.80 2.21 5.89
C ARG A 239 15.38 2.30 7.30
N GLY A 240 16.22 3.30 7.57
CA GLY A 240 16.85 3.50 8.86
C GLY A 240 18.31 3.01 8.93
N TYR A 241 18.94 2.75 7.80
CA TYR A 241 20.37 2.36 7.76
C TYR A 241 21.27 3.38 8.47
N ALA A 242 20.99 4.68 8.32
CA ALA A 242 21.72 5.76 8.98
C ALA A 242 21.66 5.70 10.52
N ASN A 243 20.75 4.94 11.12
CA ASN A 243 20.71 4.76 12.56
C ASN A 243 21.87 3.85 13.05
N LYS A 244 22.40 3.01 12.19
CA LYS A 244 23.39 2.00 12.50
C LYS A 244 24.70 2.14 11.74
N TYR A 245 24.66 2.67 10.53
CA TYR A 245 25.80 2.77 9.63
C TYR A 245 26.07 4.23 9.28
N ASP A 246 27.33 4.56 9.11
CA ASP A 246 27.75 5.82 8.55
C ASP A 246 27.70 5.72 7.02
N LEU A 247 26.78 6.46 6.40
CA LEU A 247 26.58 6.43 4.95
C LEU A 247 27.65 7.25 4.20
N ASP A 248 28.31 8.19 4.88
CA ASP A 248 29.36 9.02 4.33
C ASP A 248 30.73 8.30 4.37
N ASP A 249 30.89 7.32 5.28
CA ASP A 249 32.11 6.49 5.40
C ASP A 249 31.86 5.06 4.87
N GLY A 250 31.35 4.93 3.66
CA GLY A 250 31.20 3.66 2.96
C GLY A 250 30.34 2.61 3.68
N GLY A 251 29.49 3.02 4.62
CA GLY A 251 28.62 2.13 5.40
C GLY A 251 29.33 1.49 6.60
N ALA A 252 30.41 2.11 7.12
CA ALA A 252 31.04 1.69 8.37
C ALA A 252 30.01 1.67 9.51
N THR A 253 30.15 0.71 10.41
CA THR A 253 29.26 0.62 11.58
C THR A 253 29.58 1.74 12.56
N ARG A 254 28.56 2.47 13.00
CA ARG A 254 28.71 3.56 13.98
C ARG A 254 29.29 3.04 15.29
N GLU A 255 29.97 3.93 16.02
CA GLU A 255 30.51 3.62 17.35
C GLU A 255 29.43 3.05 18.27
N GLY A 256 29.71 1.96 18.95
CA GLY A 256 28.77 1.25 19.83
C GLY A 256 27.85 0.26 19.12
N GLU A 257 27.74 0.31 17.78
CA GLU A 257 26.93 -0.61 17.01
C GLU A 257 27.77 -1.83 16.51
N ARG A 258 27.07 -2.91 16.14
CA ARG A 258 27.69 -4.11 15.55
C ARG A 258 26.95 -4.56 14.31
N PRO A 259 27.66 -4.96 13.23
CA PRO A 259 27.02 -5.57 12.06
C PRO A 259 26.18 -6.78 12.48
N GLY A 260 25.02 -6.96 11.85
CA GLY A 260 24.12 -8.10 12.12
C GLY A 260 23.39 -8.09 13.47
N ARG A 261 23.76 -7.24 14.43
CA ARG A 261 23.06 -7.12 15.71
C ARG A 261 21.86 -6.19 15.60
N SER A 262 20.70 -6.58 16.12
CA SER A 262 19.50 -5.73 16.15
C SER A 262 19.73 -4.45 16.95
N LEU A 263 19.18 -3.31 16.51
CA LEU A 263 19.10 -2.07 17.28
C LEU A 263 18.26 -2.24 18.55
N SER A 264 17.31 -3.18 18.54
CA SER A 264 16.48 -3.55 19.68
C SER A 264 17.06 -4.69 20.51
N THR A 265 18.33 -5.06 20.28
CA THR A 265 19.02 -6.01 21.18
C THR A 265 19.11 -5.38 22.56
N GLY A 266 18.34 -5.93 23.48
CA GLY A 266 18.05 -5.28 24.75
C GLY A 266 16.84 -4.34 24.64
N LEU A 267 15.72 -4.80 24.04
CA LEU A 267 14.45 -4.08 24.16
C LEU A 267 14.16 -3.75 25.63
N LEU A 268 14.50 -4.66 26.53
CA LEU A 268 14.51 -4.43 27.96
C LEU A 268 15.51 -3.33 28.36
N GLY A 269 16.72 -3.32 27.79
CA GLY A 269 17.70 -2.27 28.01
C GLY A 269 17.23 -0.90 27.51
N TRP A 270 16.56 -0.85 26.34
CA TRP A 270 15.99 0.39 25.85
C TRP A 270 14.88 0.92 26.79
N LEU A 271 13.96 0.05 27.22
CA LEU A 271 12.90 0.40 28.16
C LEU A 271 13.45 0.80 29.52
N GLN A 272 14.47 0.10 30.00
CA GLN A 272 15.15 0.41 31.27
C GLN A 272 15.83 1.78 31.18
N ASN A 273 16.57 2.06 30.11
CA ASN A 273 17.23 3.35 29.90
C ASN A 273 16.21 4.49 29.77
N LEU A 274 15.13 4.26 29.00
CA LEU A 274 14.06 5.25 28.84
C LEU A 274 13.38 5.58 30.17
N ARG A 275 13.14 4.58 31.01
CA ARG A 275 12.58 4.74 32.36
C ARG A 275 13.58 5.37 33.33
N ALA A 276 14.87 5.03 33.23
CA ALA A 276 15.92 5.67 34.03
C ALA A 276 16.05 7.15 33.69
N ASP A 277 16.15 7.50 32.42
CA ASP A 277 16.18 8.90 31.96
C ASP A 277 14.97 9.67 32.45
N HIS A 278 13.77 9.06 32.41
CA HIS A 278 12.55 9.67 32.90
C HIS A 278 12.58 9.87 34.42
N ALA A 279 13.10 8.90 35.18
CA ALA A 279 13.27 9.00 36.62
C ALA A 279 14.31 10.07 37.04
N GLU A 280 15.28 10.35 36.15
CA GLU A 280 16.25 11.45 36.30
C GLU A 280 15.68 12.82 35.89
N GLY A 281 14.41 12.87 35.46
CA GLY A 281 13.68 14.12 35.21
C GLY A 281 13.58 14.49 33.73
N VAL A 282 13.99 13.62 32.79
CA VAL A 282 13.79 13.85 31.35
C VAL A 282 12.30 13.68 31.04
N SER A 283 11.70 14.69 30.41
CA SER A 283 10.28 14.66 30.07
C SER A 283 9.95 13.66 28.98
N ALA A 284 8.71 13.16 28.96
CA ALA A 284 8.22 12.27 27.89
C ALA A 284 8.36 12.93 26.50
N ALA A 285 8.19 14.24 26.40
CA ALA A 285 8.36 14.99 25.16
C ALA A 285 9.82 14.99 24.67
N GLU A 286 10.80 15.15 25.58
CA GLU A 286 12.22 15.08 25.24
C GLU A 286 12.64 13.65 24.85
N LEU A 287 12.12 12.64 25.54
CA LEU A 287 12.34 11.24 25.19
C LEU A 287 11.74 10.91 23.81
N ALA A 288 10.54 11.38 23.53
CA ALA A 288 9.90 11.26 22.23
C ALA A 288 10.75 11.87 21.12
N GLN A 289 11.30 13.06 21.34
CA GLN A 289 12.19 13.72 20.40
C GLN A 289 13.52 12.96 20.22
N ARG A 290 14.17 12.50 21.31
CA ARG A 290 15.42 11.72 21.25
C ARG A 290 15.25 10.42 20.48
N HIS A 291 14.15 9.69 20.74
CA HIS A 291 13.88 8.39 20.17
C HIS A 291 13.08 8.46 18.86
N ARG A 292 12.69 9.65 18.42
CA ARG A 292 11.86 9.90 17.23
C ARG A 292 10.56 9.09 17.25
N LEU A 293 9.91 9.06 18.41
CA LEU A 293 8.65 8.36 18.65
C LEU A 293 7.56 9.38 19.04
N PRO A 294 6.29 9.06 18.79
CA PRO A 294 5.17 9.88 19.27
C PRO A 294 5.17 9.99 20.80
N VAL A 295 4.79 11.17 21.32
CA VAL A 295 4.80 11.44 22.77
C VAL A 295 3.84 10.51 23.50
N ASP A 296 2.64 10.30 22.96
CA ASP A 296 1.62 9.39 23.50
C ASP A 296 2.11 7.93 23.57
N TYR A 297 2.93 7.51 22.61
CA TYR A 297 3.58 6.19 22.66
C TYR A 297 4.58 6.09 23.81
N ILE A 298 5.43 7.11 24.01
CA ILE A 298 6.38 7.17 25.13
C ILE A 298 5.63 7.17 26.46
N GLU A 299 4.58 7.97 26.60
CA GLU A 299 3.74 8.01 27.79
C GLU A 299 3.10 6.65 28.10
N ALA A 300 2.57 5.97 27.08
CA ALA A 300 2.01 4.62 27.21
C ALA A 300 3.06 3.60 27.65
N VAL A 301 4.28 3.66 27.10
CA VAL A 301 5.40 2.78 27.45
C VAL A 301 5.88 3.04 28.89
N LEU A 302 5.93 4.30 29.32
CA LEU A 302 6.31 4.67 30.68
C LEU A 302 5.24 4.24 31.71
N ALA A 303 3.96 4.29 31.34
CA ALA A 303 2.85 3.88 32.18
C ALA A 303 2.64 2.36 32.24
N ALA A 304 3.19 1.60 31.29
CA ALA A 304 3.06 0.15 31.26
C ALA A 304 3.72 -0.50 32.48
N PRO A 305 3.09 -1.53 33.09
CA PRO A 305 3.70 -2.26 34.21
C PRO A 305 5.01 -2.92 33.77
N VAL A 306 5.97 -2.97 34.70
CA VAL A 306 7.21 -3.73 34.48
C VAL A 306 6.83 -5.20 34.61
N GLU A 307 6.76 -5.93 33.49
CA GLU A 307 6.68 -7.39 33.55
C GLU A 307 8.00 -7.91 34.13
N GLU A 308 7.93 -8.74 35.16
CA GLU A 308 9.10 -9.45 35.69
C GLU A 308 9.70 -10.33 34.59
N GLU A 309 11.01 -10.31 34.46
CA GLU A 309 11.79 -11.00 33.44
C GLU A 309 11.33 -12.47 33.25
N VAL A 310 10.69 -12.74 32.12
CA VAL A 310 10.66 -14.11 31.61
C VAL A 310 12.08 -14.38 31.09
N ALA A 311 12.80 -15.27 31.77
CA ALA A 311 14.13 -15.72 31.38
C ALA A 311 14.14 -16.12 29.90
N VAL A 312 14.82 -15.32 29.08
CA VAL A 312 15.02 -15.63 27.66
C VAL A 312 15.88 -16.90 27.59
N ALA A 313 15.27 -17.96 27.06
CA ALA A 313 15.97 -19.18 26.76
C ALA A 313 17.24 -18.89 25.91
N THR A 314 18.34 -19.47 26.28
CA THR A 314 19.61 -19.43 25.56
C THR A 314 19.42 -19.70 24.09
N PRO A 315 20.08 -18.95 23.20
CA PRO A 315 20.01 -19.22 21.76
C PRO A 315 20.46 -20.63 21.44
N VAL A 316 19.62 -21.38 20.75
CA VAL A 316 20.03 -22.65 20.13
C VAL A 316 21.11 -22.31 19.10
N GLU A 317 22.31 -22.85 19.25
CA GLU A 317 23.36 -22.78 18.23
C GLU A 317 22.82 -23.41 16.93
N GLU A 318 22.77 -22.64 15.86
CA GLU A 318 22.48 -23.18 14.53
C GLU A 318 23.66 -24.10 14.11
N PRO A 319 23.38 -25.28 13.56
CA PRO A 319 24.43 -26.12 13.00
C PRO A 319 25.07 -25.44 11.79
N GLN A 320 26.37 -25.32 11.80
CA GLN A 320 27.17 -24.89 10.65
C GLN A 320 27.03 -25.93 9.51
N GLU A 321 26.47 -25.50 8.36
CA GLU A 321 26.72 -26.14 7.06
C GLU A 321 27.66 -25.27 6.23
#